data_1b4f12d2ac192ba8b97018eafac0ce81
#
_entry.id   1b4f12d2ac192ba8b97018eafac0ce81
#
_cell.length_a   1.000
_cell.length_b   1.000
_cell.length_c   1.000
_cell.angle_alpha   90.00
_cell.angle_beta   90.00
_cell.angle_gamma   90.00
#
_symmetry.space_group_name_H-M   'P 1'
#
loop_
_entity.id
_entity.type
_entity.pdbx_description
1 polymer ?
#
loop_
_entity_poly.entity_id
_entity_poly.type
_entity_poly.pdbx_seq_one_letter_code
_entity_poly.pdbx_strand_id
1 'polypeptide(L)'
;RKWYAGWYSYTNYINSYLNAAALSRYPLWVADYRSALGYNGSYAMWQYTGSGSASGISGACDLDRSYKDFLPEIKAGGYNNYGVSGPSMETVSGKRLVVFNARCEYFNTANFNDVVGYLPLGNYCVVKQSTRKYNGYDWVIFRYQGTEYWTAVIGDRNRVEDCNCH
;
A
#
# COMPACT_ATOMS: atom_id res chain seq x y z
N ARG A 1 2.85 2.59 11.36
CA ARG A 1 3.28 2.01 10.06
C ARG A 1 4.74 2.37 9.83
N LYS A 2 5.55 1.42 9.37
CA LYS A 2 6.91 1.68 8.91
C LYS A 2 6.87 1.87 7.40
N TRP A 3 7.38 2.99 6.92
CA TRP A 3 7.53 3.25 5.50
C TRP A 3 9.00 3.10 5.11
N TYR A 4 9.28 2.46 3.98
CA TYR A 4 10.58 2.52 3.34
C TYR A 4 10.68 3.84 2.60
N ALA A 5 11.44 4.78 3.14
CA ALA A 5 11.54 6.12 2.62
C ALA A 5 12.82 6.28 1.78
N GLY A 6 12.71 7.00 0.69
CA GLY A 6 13.82 7.52 -0.11
C GLY A 6 13.67 9.03 -0.28
N TRP A 7 14.61 9.64 -0.98
CA TRP A 7 14.55 11.05 -1.35
C TRP A 7 14.91 11.24 -2.82
N TYR A 8 14.35 12.28 -3.42
CA TYR A 8 14.51 12.60 -4.82
C TYR A 8 15.02 14.03 -4.96
N SER A 9 16.00 14.26 -5.84
CA SER A 9 16.41 15.60 -6.23
C SER A 9 17.27 15.59 -7.50
N TYR A 10 17.53 16.78 -8.05
CA TYR A 10 18.41 16.97 -9.20
C TYR A 10 19.87 17.08 -8.78
N THR A 11 20.80 16.58 -9.60
CA THR A 11 22.25 16.65 -9.36
C THR A 11 22.72 18.04 -8.94
N ASN A 12 22.32 19.09 -9.67
CA ASN A 12 22.75 20.46 -9.36
C ASN A 12 22.21 20.95 -8.00
N TYR A 13 20.94 20.61 -7.68
CA TYR A 13 20.34 21.00 -6.41
C TYR A 13 20.98 20.29 -5.23
N ILE A 14 21.28 18.99 -5.40
CA ILE A 14 22.00 18.22 -4.39
C ILE A 14 23.36 18.84 -4.07
N ASN A 15 24.13 19.13 -5.12
CA ASN A 15 25.50 19.64 -4.97
C ASN A 15 25.57 21.06 -4.39
N SER A 16 24.53 21.88 -4.58
CA SER A 16 24.54 23.30 -4.22
C SER A 16 23.79 23.61 -2.92
N TYR A 17 22.76 22.83 -2.57
CA TYR A 17 21.81 23.25 -1.53
C TYR A 17 21.49 22.17 -0.51
N LEU A 18 21.81 20.90 -0.75
CA LEU A 18 21.45 19.81 0.17
C LEU A 18 22.66 19.22 0.88
N ASN A 19 22.47 18.84 2.13
CA ASN A 19 23.42 18.02 2.86
C ASN A 19 23.14 16.53 2.58
N ALA A 20 23.69 16.02 1.47
CA ALA A 20 23.52 14.63 1.07
C ALA A 20 24.03 13.63 2.12
N ALA A 21 25.07 13.99 2.88
CA ALA A 21 25.61 13.16 3.95
C ALA A 21 24.58 12.93 5.08
N ALA A 22 23.80 13.95 5.44
CA ALA A 22 22.74 13.83 6.45
C ALA A 22 21.58 12.94 5.98
N LEU A 23 21.41 12.78 4.67
CA LEU A 23 20.37 11.95 4.05
C LEU A 23 20.86 10.56 3.64
N SER A 24 22.12 10.23 3.89
CA SER A 24 22.79 9.00 3.41
C SER A 24 22.10 7.69 3.85
N ARG A 25 21.34 7.71 4.93
CA ARG A 25 20.54 6.57 5.42
C ARG A 25 19.34 6.23 4.52
N TYR A 26 18.96 7.14 3.64
CA TYR A 26 17.84 6.97 2.72
C TYR A 26 18.36 6.81 1.29
N PRO A 27 17.84 5.88 0.48
CA PRO A 27 18.24 5.75 -0.91
C PRO A 27 17.87 7.03 -1.70
N LEU A 28 18.83 7.47 -2.52
CA LEU A 28 18.63 8.60 -3.42
C LEU A 28 18.08 8.13 -4.77
N TRP A 29 17.07 8.81 -5.25
CA TRP A 29 16.61 8.82 -6.62
C TRP A 29 17.06 10.16 -7.24
N VAL A 30 18.12 10.12 -8.05
CA VAL A 30 18.71 11.32 -8.64
C VAL A 30 18.15 11.57 -10.03
N ALA A 31 17.74 12.80 -10.30
CA ALA A 31 17.40 13.25 -11.65
C ALA A 31 18.59 13.96 -12.29
N ASP A 32 18.94 13.51 -13.51
CA ASP A 32 19.98 14.10 -14.31
C ASP A 32 19.77 13.74 -15.79
N TYR A 33 19.29 14.69 -16.58
CA TYR A 33 18.85 14.46 -17.96
C TYR A 33 19.99 14.59 -18.99
N ARG A 34 21.20 14.31 -18.55
CA ARG A 34 22.39 14.24 -19.42
C ARG A 34 22.58 12.83 -19.97
N SER A 35 23.42 12.69 -21.00
CA SER A 35 23.78 11.38 -21.58
C SER A 35 24.50 10.45 -20.59
N ALA A 36 25.14 11.02 -19.58
CA ALA A 36 25.76 10.31 -18.47
C ALA A 36 25.44 11.05 -17.17
N LEU A 37 25.23 10.26 -16.11
CA LEU A 37 24.97 10.80 -14.78
C LEU A 37 26.19 11.59 -14.28
N GLY A 38 25.97 12.85 -13.92
CA GLY A 38 27.02 13.74 -13.39
C GLY A 38 27.06 13.82 -11.87
N TYR A 39 26.25 13.07 -11.16
CA TYR A 39 26.31 12.97 -9.72
C TYR A 39 27.34 11.92 -9.30
N ASN A 40 28.30 12.31 -8.45
CA ASN A 40 29.40 11.45 -8.03
C ASN A 40 29.17 10.77 -6.67
N GLY A 41 28.06 11.05 -6.00
CA GLY A 41 27.71 10.41 -4.71
C GLY A 41 26.97 9.09 -4.89
N SER A 42 26.60 8.48 -3.76
CA SER A 42 25.80 7.25 -3.76
C SER A 42 24.35 7.52 -4.15
N TYR A 43 23.80 6.71 -5.02
CA TYR A 43 22.41 6.75 -5.46
C TYR A 43 21.87 5.33 -5.68
N ALA A 44 20.55 5.19 -5.68
CA ALA A 44 19.87 3.93 -5.91
C ALA A 44 19.08 3.89 -7.22
N MET A 45 18.60 5.05 -7.66
CA MET A 45 17.85 5.21 -8.91
C MET A 45 18.31 6.45 -9.64
N TRP A 46 18.25 6.42 -10.97
CA TRP A 46 18.54 7.55 -11.85
C TRP A 46 17.40 7.78 -12.83
N GLN A 47 16.76 8.95 -12.72
CA GLN A 47 15.85 9.47 -13.74
C GLN A 47 16.68 10.15 -14.82
N TYR A 48 16.79 9.52 -15.99
CA TYR A 48 17.67 9.98 -17.05
C TYR A 48 16.98 10.83 -18.11
N THR A 49 15.64 10.88 -18.12
CA THR A 49 14.86 11.77 -18.96
C THR A 49 13.47 12.00 -18.39
N GLY A 50 12.91 13.18 -18.61
CA GLY A 50 11.51 13.54 -18.36
C GLY A 50 10.69 13.63 -19.65
N SER A 51 11.25 13.20 -20.80
CA SER A 51 10.59 13.27 -22.10
C SER A 51 10.73 11.97 -22.90
N GLY A 52 10.78 10.84 -22.19
CA GLY A 52 10.85 9.52 -22.78
C GLY A 52 9.52 9.06 -23.38
N SER A 53 9.57 7.90 -24.01
CA SER A 53 8.38 7.22 -24.56
C SER A 53 8.36 5.77 -24.09
N ALA A 54 7.20 5.30 -23.69
CA ALA A 54 6.98 3.90 -23.30
C ALA A 54 5.73 3.36 -23.97
N SER A 55 5.75 2.08 -24.36
CA SER A 55 4.60 1.41 -24.99
C SER A 55 3.39 1.44 -24.05
N GLY A 56 2.23 1.84 -24.56
CA GLY A 56 1.00 1.94 -23.80
C GLY A 56 0.79 3.27 -23.08
N ILE A 57 1.76 4.20 -23.12
CA ILE A 57 1.64 5.55 -22.58
C ILE A 57 1.53 6.55 -23.71
N SER A 58 0.49 7.39 -23.68
CA SER A 58 0.33 8.48 -24.63
C SER A 58 1.02 9.74 -24.09
N GLY A 59 1.95 10.29 -24.87
CA GLY A 59 2.74 11.46 -24.50
C GLY A 59 4.10 11.11 -23.89
N ALA A 60 4.79 12.16 -23.43
CA ALA A 60 6.09 12.03 -22.79
C ALA A 60 5.94 11.48 -21.37
N CYS A 61 6.91 10.67 -20.95
CA CYS A 61 6.97 10.15 -19.58
C CYS A 61 8.42 10.14 -19.07
N ASP A 62 8.56 10.11 -17.76
CA ASP A 62 9.83 9.92 -17.10
C ASP A 62 10.34 8.51 -17.36
N LEU A 63 11.66 8.38 -17.61
CA LEU A 63 12.30 7.07 -17.67
C LEU A 63 13.43 6.99 -16.66
N ASP A 64 13.48 5.87 -15.97
CA ASP A 64 14.34 5.63 -14.84
C ASP A 64 15.17 4.35 -14.99
N ARG A 65 16.30 4.31 -14.29
CA ARG A 65 17.08 3.10 -14.04
C ARG A 65 17.19 2.86 -12.56
N SER A 66 16.82 1.68 -12.10
CA SER A 66 17.07 1.24 -10.72
C SER A 66 18.36 0.41 -10.70
N TYR A 67 19.26 0.77 -9.79
CA TYR A 67 20.52 0.07 -9.54
C TYR A 67 20.47 -0.74 -8.24
N LYS A 68 19.33 -0.66 -7.54
CA LYS A 68 19.10 -1.36 -6.28
C LYS A 68 17.80 -2.14 -6.36
N ASP A 69 17.83 -3.40 -5.91
CA ASP A 69 16.62 -4.13 -5.57
C ASP A 69 16.20 -3.74 -4.14
N PHE A 70 15.08 -3.05 -4.03
CA PHE A 70 14.54 -2.60 -2.74
C PHE A 70 13.76 -3.68 -2.00
N LEU A 71 13.29 -4.69 -2.72
CA LEU A 71 12.35 -5.68 -2.18
C LEU A 71 12.90 -6.48 -0.99
N PRO A 72 14.17 -6.94 -1.00
CA PRO A 72 14.74 -7.64 0.16
C PRO A 72 14.75 -6.80 1.43
N GLU A 73 15.14 -5.53 1.35
CA GLU A 73 15.17 -4.63 2.51
C GLU A 73 13.76 -4.29 3.01
N ILE A 74 12.81 -4.05 2.09
CA ILE A 74 11.41 -3.80 2.42
C ILE A 74 10.83 -4.99 3.17
N LYS A 75 11.08 -6.21 2.68
CA LYS A 75 10.64 -7.46 3.32
C LYS A 75 11.27 -7.64 4.70
N ALA A 76 12.60 -7.58 4.78
CA ALA A 76 13.33 -7.81 6.02
C ALA A 76 12.97 -6.79 7.11
N GLY A 77 12.72 -5.54 6.73
CA GLY A 77 12.33 -4.48 7.65
C GLY A 77 10.84 -4.42 7.99
N GLY A 78 9.99 -5.21 7.32
CA GLY A 78 8.54 -5.13 7.44
C GLY A 78 8.01 -3.74 7.05
N TYR A 79 8.66 -3.08 6.07
CA TYR A 79 8.25 -1.79 5.58
C TYR A 79 7.05 -1.91 4.62
N ASN A 80 6.31 -0.84 4.42
CA ASN A 80 5.21 -0.72 3.47
C ASN A 80 4.14 -1.81 3.65
N ASN A 81 3.99 -2.31 4.87
CA ASN A 81 3.16 -3.48 5.23
C ASN A 81 3.56 -4.78 4.50
N TYR A 82 4.77 -4.86 3.92
CA TYR A 82 5.24 -6.05 3.25
C TYR A 82 5.57 -7.15 4.27
N GLY A 83 5.02 -8.33 4.07
CA GLY A 83 5.24 -9.46 4.97
C GLY A 83 4.56 -9.36 6.34
N VAL A 84 3.75 -8.31 6.55
CA VAL A 84 2.86 -8.30 7.71
C VAL A 84 1.75 -9.27 7.38
N SER A 85 1.78 -10.45 8.00
CA SER A 85 0.61 -11.33 8.01
C SER A 85 -0.58 -10.50 8.50
N GLY A 86 -1.70 -10.59 7.80
CA GLY A 86 -2.95 -9.96 8.21
C GLY A 86 -3.34 -10.36 9.64
N PRO A 87 -4.45 -9.89 10.16
CA PRO A 87 -4.89 -10.24 11.49
C PRO A 87 -5.04 -11.76 11.64
N SER A 88 -4.73 -12.30 12.82
CA SER A 88 -5.13 -13.66 13.16
C SER A 88 -6.65 -13.75 13.10
N MET A 89 -7.17 -14.70 12.35
CA MET A 89 -8.59 -14.85 12.06
C MET A 89 -9.11 -16.15 12.68
N GLU A 90 -10.31 -16.11 13.25
CA GLU A 90 -11.07 -17.29 13.65
C GLU A 90 -12.29 -17.44 12.75
N THR A 91 -12.69 -18.68 12.49
CA THR A 91 -13.93 -18.98 11.77
C THR A 91 -15.10 -18.72 12.72
N VAL A 92 -16.10 -17.99 12.24
CA VAL A 92 -17.32 -17.70 12.99
C VAL A 92 -18.55 -18.15 12.23
N SER A 93 -19.61 -18.46 12.96
CA SER A 93 -20.94 -18.75 12.42
C SER A 93 -21.97 -17.87 13.12
N GLY A 94 -23.11 -17.66 12.49
CA GLY A 94 -24.17 -16.83 13.08
C GLY A 94 -23.80 -15.37 13.26
N LYS A 95 -22.91 -14.85 12.41
CA LYS A 95 -22.50 -13.42 12.38
C LYS A 95 -22.82 -12.79 11.03
N ARG A 96 -23.29 -11.56 11.05
CA ARG A 96 -23.49 -10.75 9.86
C ARG A 96 -22.77 -9.40 9.97
N LEU A 97 -22.27 -8.93 8.86
CA LEU A 97 -21.81 -7.56 8.67
C LEU A 97 -23.00 -6.71 8.22
N VAL A 98 -23.38 -5.73 8.99
CA VAL A 98 -24.42 -4.75 8.65
C VAL A 98 -23.74 -3.51 8.10
N VAL A 99 -23.97 -3.20 6.83
CA VAL A 99 -23.44 -2.00 6.16
C VAL A 99 -24.56 -0.99 6.09
N PHE A 100 -24.40 0.15 6.76
CA PHE A 100 -25.38 1.23 6.82
C PHE A 100 -24.86 2.56 6.24
N ASN A 101 -23.64 2.56 5.71
CA ASN A 101 -23.07 3.72 5.02
C ASN A 101 -22.38 3.24 3.73
N ALA A 102 -22.73 3.87 2.60
CA ALA A 102 -22.19 3.56 1.28
C ALA A 102 -20.65 3.80 1.12
N ARG A 103 -19.99 4.32 2.15
CA ARG A 103 -18.53 4.46 2.20
C ARG A 103 -17.81 3.23 2.80
N CYS A 104 -18.51 2.11 2.97
CA CYS A 104 -17.91 0.87 3.45
C CYS A 104 -17.07 0.23 2.36
N GLU A 105 -15.78 0.39 2.44
CA GLU A 105 -14.80 -0.22 1.53
C GLU A 105 -14.65 -1.72 1.82
N TYR A 106 -14.36 -2.50 0.75
CA TYR A 106 -13.96 -3.89 0.88
C TYR A 106 -12.70 -4.18 0.07
N PHE A 107 -11.96 -5.19 0.49
CA PHE A 107 -10.56 -5.42 0.12
C PHE A 107 -10.31 -6.89 -0.21
N ASN A 108 -9.29 -7.18 -1.03
CA ASN A 108 -8.82 -8.55 -1.22
C ASN A 108 -8.03 -9.07 -0.01
N THR A 109 -7.40 -8.19 0.76
CA THR A 109 -6.62 -8.50 1.96
C THR A 109 -6.92 -7.51 3.08
N ALA A 110 -6.46 -7.77 4.30
CA ALA A 110 -6.56 -6.81 5.41
C ALA A 110 -5.63 -5.60 5.23
N ASN A 111 -5.71 -4.94 4.09
CA ASN A 111 -4.88 -3.80 3.72
C ASN A 111 -5.72 -2.71 3.07
N PHE A 112 -5.71 -1.51 3.65
CA PHE A 112 -6.44 -0.35 3.13
C PHE A 112 -5.97 0.16 1.75
N ASN A 113 -4.84 -0.30 1.25
CA ASN A 113 -4.38 0.03 -0.09
C ASN A 113 -4.86 -0.98 -1.16
N ASP A 114 -5.56 -2.03 -0.74
CA ASP A 114 -6.02 -3.13 -1.61
C ASP A 114 -7.55 -3.08 -1.80
N VAL A 115 -8.05 -1.86 -2.01
CA VAL A 115 -9.49 -1.59 -2.18
C VAL A 115 -9.99 -2.24 -3.46
N VAL A 116 -11.04 -3.04 -3.36
CA VAL A 116 -11.79 -3.61 -4.49
C VAL A 116 -12.95 -2.70 -4.87
N GLY A 117 -13.62 -2.11 -3.88
CA GLY A 117 -14.76 -1.24 -4.11
C GLY A 117 -15.48 -0.86 -2.83
N TYR A 118 -16.73 -0.43 -2.98
CA TYR A 118 -17.62 -0.05 -1.90
C TYR A 118 -18.81 -1.00 -1.82
N LEU A 119 -19.14 -1.44 -0.60
CA LEU A 119 -20.29 -2.30 -0.38
C LEU A 119 -21.61 -1.52 -0.46
N PRO A 120 -22.61 -2.05 -1.16
CA PRO A 120 -23.97 -1.57 -1.02
C PRO A 120 -24.47 -1.67 0.43
N LEU A 121 -25.45 -0.86 0.77
CA LEU A 121 -26.15 -0.98 2.05
C LEU A 121 -26.79 -2.36 2.15
N GLY A 122 -26.62 -3.02 3.28
CA GLY A 122 -27.18 -4.38 3.42
C GLY A 122 -26.49 -5.22 4.49
N ASN A 123 -26.84 -6.49 4.47
CA ASN A 123 -26.34 -7.51 5.40
C ASN A 123 -25.55 -8.57 4.63
N TYR A 124 -24.37 -8.90 5.14
CA TYR A 124 -23.45 -9.86 4.53
C TYR A 124 -23.04 -10.92 5.55
N CYS A 125 -22.99 -12.17 5.14
CA CYS A 125 -22.59 -13.27 6.02
C CYS A 125 -21.09 -13.17 6.34
N VAL A 126 -20.75 -13.09 7.63
CA VAL A 126 -19.36 -13.11 8.09
C VAL A 126 -18.92 -14.57 8.23
N VAL A 127 -17.77 -14.89 7.67
CA VAL A 127 -17.16 -16.24 7.73
C VAL A 127 -15.97 -16.32 8.65
N LYS A 128 -15.24 -15.21 8.82
CA LYS A 128 -14.13 -15.11 9.78
C LYS A 128 -14.10 -13.72 10.42
N GLN A 129 -13.60 -13.69 11.66
CA GLN A 129 -13.40 -12.45 12.42
C GLN A 129 -11.99 -12.43 13.01
N SER A 130 -11.38 -11.25 13.09
CA SER A 130 -10.09 -11.10 13.74
C SER A 130 -10.18 -11.34 15.24
N THR A 131 -9.21 -12.08 15.79
CA THR A 131 -9.13 -12.36 17.23
C THR A 131 -8.60 -11.18 18.04
N ARG A 132 -8.04 -10.18 17.37
CA ARG A 132 -7.53 -8.92 17.94
C ARG A 132 -7.48 -7.85 16.88
N LYS A 133 -7.46 -6.60 17.31
CA LYS A 133 -7.33 -5.45 16.39
C LYS A 133 -6.03 -5.51 15.59
N TYR A 134 -6.15 -5.25 14.31
CA TYR A 134 -5.04 -5.11 13.38
C TYR A 134 -5.13 -3.74 12.71
N ASN A 135 -4.05 -2.97 12.76
CA ASN A 135 -4.03 -1.55 12.34
C ASN A 135 -5.12 -0.68 13.03
N GLY A 136 -5.47 -1.02 14.29
CA GLY A 136 -6.46 -0.30 15.08
C GLY A 136 -7.92 -0.73 14.88
N TYR A 137 -8.19 -1.66 13.97
CA TYR A 137 -9.53 -2.11 13.61
C TYR A 137 -9.71 -3.61 13.85
N ASP A 138 -10.95 -4.00 14.14
CA ASP A 138 -11.39 -5.37 13.98
C ASP A 138 -11.62 -5.61 12.48
N TRP A 139 -11.27 -6.81 12.01
CA TRP A 139 -11.41 -7.19 10.61
C TRP A 139 -12.30 -8.39 10.48
N VAL A 140 -13.08 -8.42 9.41
CA VAL A 140 -13.92 -9.57 9.06
C VAL A 140 -13.69 -10.00 7.62
N ILE A 141 -13.84 -11.30 7.37
CA ILE A 141 -14.03 -11.86 6.04
C ILE A 141 -15.52 -12.18 5.89
N PHE A 142 -16.11 -11.72 4.83
CA PHE A 142 -17.53 -11.87 4.53
C PHE A 142 -17.71 -12.30 3.07
N ARG A 143 -18.90 -12.85 2.75
CA ARG A 143 -19.24 -13.25 1.38
C ARG A 143 -20.06 -12.18 0.67
N TYR A 144 -19.63 -11.86 -0.53
CA TYR A 144 -20.31 -10.95 -1.44
C TYR A 144 -20.21 -11.51 -2.86
N GLN A 145 -21.37 -11.71 -3.52
CA GLN A 145 -21.47 -12.28 -4.87
C GLN A 145 -20.68 -13.60 -5.05
N GLY A 146 -20.70 -14.47 -4.04
CA GLY A 146 -20.02 -15.77 -4.06
C GLY A 146 -18.52 -15.75 -3.76
N THR A 147 -17.94 -14.58 -3.54
CA THR A 147 -16.50 -14.41 -3.24
C THR A 147 -16.30 -13.90 -1.80
N GLU A 148 -15.20 -14.31 -1.18
CA GLU A 148 -14.81 -13.84 0.16
C GLU A 148 -13.92 -12.61 0.04
N TYR A 149 -14.30 -11.56 0.79
CA TYR A 149 -13.58 -10.30 0.85
C TYR A 149 -13.36 -9.86 2.29
N TRP A 150 -12.43 -8.95 2.49
CA TRP A 150 -12.10 -8.35 3.77
C TRP A 150 -12.77 -6.99 3.92
N THR A 151 -13.15 -6.64 5.15
CA THR A 151 -13.46 -5.25 5.53
C THR A 151 -13.05 -4.99 6.97
N ALA A 152 -12.69 -3.73 7.26
CA ALA A 152 -12.50 -3.25 8.61
C ALA A 152 -13.87 -2.91 9.23
N VAL A 153 -14.05 -3.23 10.50
CA VAL A 153 -15.24 -2.82 11.24
C VAL A 153 -15.06 -1.37 11.71
N ILE A 154 -15.80 -0.47 11.11
CA ILE A 154 -15.72 0.98 11.34
C ILE A 154 -17.10 1.50 11.75
N GLY A 155 -17.23 1.93 12.99
CA GLY A 155 -18.52 2.16 13.65
C GLY A 155 -19.49 3.15 12.99
N ASP A 156 -19.00 4.06 12.14
CA ASP A 156 -19.82 4.98 11.34
C ASP A 156 -20.18 4.44 9.94
N ARG A 157 -19.71 3.25 9.58
CA ARG A 157 -19.90 2.62 8.26
C ARG A 157 -20.57 1.26 8.32
N ASN A 158 -20.15 0.44 9.27
CA ASN A 158 -20.60 -0.93 9.42
C ASN A 158 -20.45 -1.40 10.87
N ARG A 159 -21.09 -2.53 11.18
CA ARG A 159 -20.92 -3.27 12.44
C ARG A 159 -21.16 -4.77 12.22
N VAL A 160 -20.66 -5.56 13.15
CA VAL A 160 -20.95 -7.01 13.18
C VAL A 160 -22.02 -7.29 14.24
N GLU A 161 -23.01 -8.07 13.86
CA GLU A 161 -24.11 -8.47 14.73
C GLU A 161 -24.27 -10.00 14.70
N ASP A 162 -24.88 -10.54 15.75
CA ASP A 162 -25.34 -11.91 15.74
C ASP A 162 -26.53 -12.07 14.78
N CYS A 163 -26.58 -13.17 14.09
CA CYS A 163 -27.69 -13.54 13.21
C CYS A 163 -27.93 -15.05 13.20
N ASN A 164 -29.08 -15.45 12.70
CA ASN A 164 -29.35 -16.86 12.41
C ASN A 164 -28.90 -17.22 10.98
N CYS A 165 -27.77 -16.69 10.55
CA CYS A 165 -27.18 -16.99 9.24
C CYS A 165 -26.57 -18.40 9.27
N HIS A 166 -27.11 -19.31 8.49
CA HIS A 166 -26.62 -20.68 8.26
C HIS A 166 -25.97 -20.80 6.88
#